data_8a250efcb8bfb5cec03106db0f8d6022
#
_entry.id   8a250efcb8bfb5cec03106db0f8d6022
#
_cell.length_a   1.000
_cell.length_b   1.000
_cell.length_c   1.000
_cell.angle_alpha   90.00
_cell.angle_beta   90.00
_cell.angle_gamma   90.00
#
_symmetry.space_group_name_H-M   'P 1'
#
loop_
_entity.id
_entity.type
_entity.pdbx_description
1 polymer ?
#
loop_
_entity_poly.entity_id
_entity_poly.type
_entity_poly.pdbx_seq_one_letter_code
_entity_poly.pdbx_strand_id
1 'polypeptide(L)'
;MNVKRITIIVIFLLAFLTGVNFVIFPALGTAFTDPSLFALSSSQFGNLFIPQVICIIISCLAAPFLVNKWGPKIILTFGVLLMLISTGSLWILHYFIEAKSSLFSLLMIMVAFTGTGFGLSITTLNPLAASLFEKENSSAILILQFLVGLGTSTSPLLMNLIGDVKNWMYVPGSIFIAVSAVLMAFLFLKIEKGTFFNLPAHFKISDKLWIFFIAIILYGCIEGTFGSFGGIILKNKGLDNNAANLGLSLFWGGVALNRLLFGILSKRWNLSSFFLVSPLCVGILLFILLVYPNINILLLMMFLIGFFMGSIFPGSIGWGTIEFPAYSVLVSGFLMAANQIGTGTVTNILGHFSNHISFILGILILLMLVISALFFYLKRGSKIKDAF
;
A
#
# COMPACT_ATOMS: atom_id res chain seq x y z
N MET A 1 25.94 -11.58 18.01
CA MET A 1 25.46 -10.74 16.88
C MET A 1 25.52 -9.30 17.32
N ASN A 2 26.06 -8.36 16.51
CA ASN A 2 26.20 -6.95 16.90
C ASN A 2 24.80 -6.33 17.09
N VAL A 3 24.56 -5.59 18.16
CA VAL A 3 23.26 -4.95 18.50
C VAL A 3 22.69 -4.16 17.33
N LYS A 4 23.53 -3.43 16.60
CA LYS A 4 23.13 -2.67 15.38
C LYS A 4 22.54 -3.59 14.30
N ARG A 5 23.10 -4.81 14.08
CA ARG A 5 22.57 -5.77 13.11
C ARG A 5 21.20 -6.32 13.50
N ILE A 6 21.00 -6.60 14.80
CA ILE A 6 19.69 -7.08 15.29
C ILE A 6 18.63 -5.99 15.07
N THR A 7 18.97 -4.73 15.40
CA THR A 7 18.06 -3.59 15.21
C THR A 7 17.64 -3.45 13.74
N ILE A 8 18.59 -3.54 12.81
CA ILE A 8 18.31 -3.49 11.36
C ILE A 8 17.35 -4.62 10.95
N ILE A 9 17.63 -5.86 11.34
CA ILE A 9 16.80 -7.00 10.98
C ILE A 9 15.37 -6.83 11.51
N VAL A 10 15.21 -6.45 12.78
CA VAL A 10 13.88 -6.29 13.39
C VAL A 10 13.09 -5.16 12.72
N ILE A 11 13.73 -4.03 12.41
CA ILE A 11 13.06 -2.89 11.72
C ILE A 11 12.62 -3.30 10.32
N PHE A 12 13.43 -4.02 9.57
CA PHE A 12 13.06 -4.50 8.25
C PHE A 12 12.00 -5.60 8.28
N LEU A 13 12.01 -6.47 9.30
CA LEU A 13 10.91 -7.42 9.52
C LEU A 13 9.61 -6.72 9.88
N LEU A 14 9.65 -5.66 10.70
CA LEU A 14 8.47 -4.85 10.97
C LEU A 14 7.94 -4.18 9.70
N ALA A 15 8.81 -3.69 8.82
CA ALA A 15 8.41 -3.13 7.54
C ALA A 15 7.69 -4.16 6.66
N PHE A 16 8.26 -5.36 6.53
CA PHE A 16 7.64 -6.48 5.83
C PHE A 16 6.26 -6.81 6.41
N LEU A 17 6.17 -7.00 7.74
CA LEU A 17 4.91 -7.31 8.41
C LEU A 17 3.88 -6.17 8.37
N THR A 18 4.33 -4.92 8.29
CA THR A 18 3.44 -3.78 8.04
C THR A 18 2.78 -3.89 6.67
N GLY A 19 3.54 -4.30 5.65
CA GLY A 19 3.00 -4.60 4.32
C GLY A 19 2.02 -5.77 4.33
N VAL A 20 2.35 -6.86 5.03
CA VAL A 20 1.47 -8.03 5.19
C VAL A 20 0.12 -7.60 5.79
N ASN A 21 0.14 -6.81 6.87
CA ASN A 21 -1.09 -6.33 7.52
C ASN A 21 -1.90 -5.36 6.65
N PHE A 22 -1.24 -4.53 5.85
CA PHE A 22 -1.93 -3.55 5.01
C PHE A 22 -2.91 -4.19 4.03
N VAL A 23 -2.55 -5.33 3.45
CA VAL A 23 -3.33 -6.03 2.41
C VAL A 23 -4.16 -7.21 2.97
N ILE A 24 -4.24 -7.38 4.29
CA ILE A 24 -4.99 -8.52 4.87
C ILE A 24 -6.47 -8.49 4.49
N PHE A 25 -7.14 -7.32 4.52
CA PHE A 25 -8.56 -7.22 4.17
C PHE A 25 -8.81 -7.44 2.67
N PRO A 26 -8.05 -6.83 1.74
CA PRO A 26 -8.10 -7.22 0.33
C PRO A 26 -7.85 -8.72 0.08
N ALA A 27 -6.88 -9.32 0.76
CA ALA A 27 -6.55 -10.73 0.62
C ALA A 27 -7.70 -11.65 1.06
N LEU A 28 -8.44 -11.25 2.10
CA LEU A 28 -9.63 -11.95 2.58
C LEU A 28 -10.90 -11.63 1.76
N GLY A 29 -10.80 -10.84 0.69
CA GLY A 29 -11.96 -10.42 -0.10
C GLY A 29 -12.80 -11.57 -0.63
N THR A 30 -12.17 -12.67 -1.06
CA THR A 30 -12.86 -13.88 -1.50
C THR A 30 -13.65 -14.56 -0.37
N ALA A 31 -13.15 -14.54 0.87
CA ALA A 31 -13.83 -15.05 2.05
C ALA A 31 -14.97 -14.11 2.49
N PHE A 32 -14.73 -12.80 2.48
CA PHE A 32 -15.74 -11.81 2.86
C PHE A 32 -16.95 -11.79 1.92
N THR A 33 -16.75 -12.06 0.63
CA THR A 33 -17.82 -12.11 -0.36
C THR A 33 -18.40 -13.51 -0.57
N ASP A 34 -17.88 -14.54 0.11
CA ASP A 34 -18.39 -15.91 0.02
C ASP A 34 -19.75 -16.03 0.74
N PRO A 35 -20.82 -16.53 0.05
CA PRO A 35 -22.16 -16.68 0.64
C PRO A 35 -22.20 -17.60 1.87
N SER A 36 -21.30 -18.58 1.96
CA SER A 36 -21.23 -19.53 3.07
C SER A 36 -20.51 -18.98 4.30
N LEU A 37 -19.80 -17.84 4.16
CA LEU A 37 -19.00 -17.22 5.22
C LEU A 37 -19.62 -15.87 5.65
N PHE A 38 -19.06 -14.75 5.17
CA PHE A 38 -19.51 -13.42 5.56
C PHE A 38 -20.66 -12.87 4.71
N ALA A 39 -20.78 -13.34 3.47
CA ALA A 39 -21.83 -12.95 2.51
C ALA A 39 -21.91 -11.41 2.29
N LEU A 40 -20.77 -10.69 2.37
CA LEU A 40 -20.78 -9.26 2.11
C LEU A 40 -21.09 -8.99 0.64
N SER A 41 -21.95 -8.02 0.39
CA SER A 41 -22.14 -7.49 -0.95
C SER A 41 -20.89 -6.75 -1.43
N SER A 42 -20.72 -6.58 -2.75
CA SER A 42 -19.61 -5.79 -3.32
C SER A 42 -19.60 -4.36 -2.76
N SER A 43 -20.77 -3.75 -2.52
CA SER A 43 -20.89 -2.44 -1.90
C SER A 43 -20.39 -2.42 -0.46
N GLN A 44 -20.77 -3.41 0.35
CA GLN A 44 -20.27 -3.54 1.72
C GLN A 44 -18.76 -3.74 1.74
N PHE A 45 -18.21 -4.59 0.85
CA PHE A 45 -16.78 -4.79 0.74
C PHE A 45 -16.05 -3.50 0.35
N GLY A 46 -16.56 -2.75 -0.61
CA GLY A 46 -15.98 -1.43 -0.99
C GLY A 46 -16.01 -0.44 0.18
N ASN A 47 -17.11 -0.37 0.91
CA ASN A 47 -17.28 0.52 2.06
C ASN A 47 -16.37 0.18 3.24
N LEU A 48 -15.85 -1.06 3.36
CA LEU A 48 -14.87 -1.44 4.38
C LEU A 48 -13.61 -0.57 4.30
N PHE A 49 -13.21 -0.10 3.11
CA PHE A 49 -11.98 0.67 2.95
C PHE A 49 -12.11 2.16 3.32
N ILE A 50 -13.32 2.68 3.51
CA ILE A 50 -13.54 4.08 3.92
C ILE A 50 -12.86 4.40 5.26
N PRO A 51 -13.11 3.68 6.36
CA PRO A 51 -12.44 3.96 7.62
C PRO A 51 -10.93 3.70 7.55
N GLN A 52 -10.46 2.72 6.75
CA GLN A 52 -9.03 2.50 6.54
C GLN A 52 -8.34 3.75 5.97
N VAL A 53 -8.89 4.27 4.89
CA VAL A 53 -8.36 5.44 4.18
C VAL A 53 -8.33 6.66 5.08
N ILE A 54 -9.43 6.98 5.76
CA ILE A 54 -9.52 8.11 6.68
C ILE A 54 -8.47 7.99 7.78
N CYS A 55 -8.36 6.81 8.40
CA CYS A 55 -7.43 6.56 9.47
C CYS A 55 -5.96 6.59 9.01
N ILE A 56 -5.64 6.10 7.81
CA ILE A 56 -4.28 6.23 7.24
C ILE A 56 -3.93 7.71 7.05
N ILE A 57 -4.81 8.49 6.43
CA ILE A 57 -4.58 9.93 6.19
C ILE A 57 -4.29 10.65 7.51
N ILE A 58 -5.19 10.50 8.49
CA ILE A 58 -5.05 11.15 9.80
C ILE A 58 -3.76 10.73 10.48
N SER A 59 -3.47 9.43 10.51
CA SER A 59 -2.30 8.90 11.21
C SER A 59 -0.98 9.26 10.51
N CYS A 60 -0.91 9.25 9.19
CA CYS A 60 0.27 9.71 8.45
C CYS A 60 0.57 11.19 8.70
N LEU A 61 -0.46 12.04 8.73
CA LEU A 61 -0.28 13.47 9.01
C LEU A 61 0.05 13.75 10.48
N ALA A 62 -0.49 12.97 11.41
CA ALA A 62 -0.22 13.11 12.84
C ALA A 62 1.14 12.51 13.28
N ALA A 63 1.61 11.45 12.61
CA ALA A 63 2.79 10.70 13.03
C ALA A 63 4.06 11.55 13.22
N PRO A 64 4.42 12.52 12.34
CA PRO A 64 5.61 13.36 12.54
C PRO A 64 5.57 14.14 13.87
N PHE A 65 4.41 14.68 14.23
CA PHE A 65 4.21 15.41 15.49
C PHE A 65 4.30 14.48 16.71
N LEU A 66 3.67 13.31 16.59
CA LEU A 66 3.65 12.31 17.65
C LEU A 66 5.05 11.71 17.88
N VAL A 67 5.80 11.43 16.82
CA VAL A 67 7.19 10.92 16.89
C VAL A 67 8.11 11.94 17.53
N ASN A 68 8.00 13.22 17.18
CA ASN A 68 8.81 14.27 17.81
C ASN A 68 8.48 14.44 19.30
N LYS A 69 7.21 14.25 19.70
CA LYS A 69 6.77 14.37 21.09
C LYS A 69 7.15 13.16 21.94
N TRP A 70 6.84 11.95 21.46
CA TRP A 70 6.95 10.72 22.25
C TRP A 70 8.11 9.80 21.85
N GLY A 71 8.69 10.03 20.68
CA GLY A 71 9.78 9.24 20.11
C GLY A 71 9.30 8.10 19.20
N PRO A 72 10.17 7.64 18.30
CA PRO A 72 9.80 6.68 17.28
C PRO A 72 9.43 5.31 17.84
N LYS A 73 10.09 4.88 18.94
CA LYS A 73 9.82 3.58 19.56
C LYS A 73 8.37 3.46 20.03
N ILE A 74 7.85 4.48 20.71
CA ILE A 74 6.49 4.47 21.27
C ILE A 74 5.47 4.47 20.13
N ILE A 75 5.64 5.34 19.13
CA ILE A 75 4.69 5.47 18.03
C ILE A 75 4.66 4.22 17.17
N LEU A 76 5.83 3.64 16.87
CA LEU A 76 5.90 2.39 16.12
C LEU A 76 5.28 1.22 16.91
N THR A 77 5.56 1.11 18.21
CA THR A 77 4.91 0.11 19.09
C THR A 77 3.40 0.24 19.05
N PHE A 78 2.89 1.48 19.20
CA PHE A 78 1.45 1.72 19.18
C PHE A 78 0.82 1.38 17.82
N GLY A 79 1.47 1.75 16.71
CA GLY A 79 1.02 1.40 15.36
C GLY A 79 0.95 -0.12 15.15
N VAL A 80 1.99 -0.85 15.58
CA VAL A 80 2.03 -2.32 15.46
C VAL A 80 0.99 -2.98 16.38
N LEU A 81 0.76 -2.46 17.59
CA LEU A 81 -0.29 -2.95 18.50
C LEU A 81 -1.68 -2.82 17.89
N LEU A 82 -2.00 -1.70 17.20
CA LEU A 82 -3.28 -1.55 16.53
C LEU A 82 -3.45 -2.58 15.40
N MET A 83 -2.40 -2.86 14.63
CA MET A 83 -2.42 -3.92 13.63
C MET A 83 -2.60 -5.31 14.26
N LEU A 84 -1.97 -5.58 15.41
CA LEU A 84 -2.17 -6.81 16.16
C LEU A 84 -3.60 -6.96 16.68
N ILE A 85 -4.19 -5.89 17.22
CA ILE A 85 -5.59 -5.91 17.66
C ILE A 85 -6.49 -6.25 16.48
N SER A 86 -6.26 -5.64 15.31
CA SER A 86 -7.05 -5.93 14.10
C SER A 86 -6.92 -7.37 13.66
N THR A 87 -5.70 -7.89 13.49
CA THR A 87 -5.48 -9.27 13.02
C THR A 87 -5.91 -10.32 14.03
N GLY A 88 -5.68 -10.07 15.32
CA GLY A 88 -6.15 -10.93 16.41
C GLY A 88 -7.67 -10.98 16.48
N SER A 89 -8.34 -9.83 16.32
CA SER A 89 -9.80 -9.78 16.27
C SER A 89 -10.35 -10.51 15.05
N LEU A 90 -9.71 -10.39 13.87
CA LEU A 90 -10.07 -11.18 12.69
C LEU A 90 -9.94 -12.68 12.94
N TRP A 91 -8.86 -13.12 13.58
CA TRP A 91 -8.65 -14.53 13.92
C TRP A 91 -9.75 -15.05 14.85
N ILE A 92 -10.08 -14.29 15.90
CA ILE A 92 -11.12 -14.64 16.87
C ILE A 92 -12.52 -14.60 16.24
N LEU A 93 -12.76 -13.73 15.25
CA LEU A 93 -14.04 -13.55 14.58
C LEU A 93 -14.58 -14.85 13.94
N HIS A 94 -13.70 -15.78 13.60
CA HIS A 94 -14.08 -17.10 13.09
C HIS A 94 -15.08 -17.82 14.03
N TYR A 95 -14.93 -17.68 15.33
CA TYR A 95 -15.81 -18.32 16.32
C TYR A 95 -17.16 -17.63 16.48
N PHE A 96 -17.35 -16.43 15.91
CA PHE A 96 -18.53 -15.60 16.05
C PHE A 96 -19.22 -15.30 14.71
N ILE A 97 -18.87 -16.04 13.66
CA ILE A 97 -19.34 -15.76 12.29
C ILE A 97 -20.86 -15.87 12.13
N GLU A 98 -21.54 -16.60 13.02
CA GLU A 98 -23.00 -16.76 13.02
C GLU A 98 -23.76 -15.49 13.43
N ALA A 99 -23.11 -14.54 14.11
CA ALA A 99 -23.71 -13.28 14.55
C ALA A 99 -23.76 -12.22 13.42
N LYS A 100 -24.36 -12.55 12.28
CA LYS A 100 -24.29 -11.82 11.00
C LYS A 100 -24.60 -10.32 11.07
N SER A 101 -25.48 -9.86 11.97
CA SER A 101 -25.96 -8.47 11.98
C SER A 101 -24.90 -7.44 12.44
N SER A 102 -23.91 -7.83 13.25
CA SER A 102 -22.86 -6.96 13.79
C SER A 102 -21.51 -7.11 13.10
N LEU A 103 -21.34 -8.12 12.23
CA LEU A 103 -20.04 -8.45 11.61
C LEU A 103 -19.49 -7.30 10.78
N PHE A 104 -20.31 -6.65 9.98
CA PHE A 104 -19.86 -5.55 9.11
C PHE A 104 -19.31 -4.38 9.93
N SER A 105 -20.00 -3.97 11.00
CA SER A 105 -19.52 -2.89 11.88
C SER A 105 -18.22 -3.24 12.59
N LEU A 106 -18.06 -4.51 13.03
CA LEU A 106 -16.81 -4.99 13.62
C LEU A 106 -15.67 -4.96 12.60
N LEU A 107 -15.91 -5.41 11.37
CA LEU A 107 -14.92 -5.36 10.30
C LEU A 107 -14.48 -3.91 10.01
N MET A 108 -15.41 -2.93 10.00
CA MET A 108 -15.07 -1.52 9.82
C MET A 108 -14.15 -0.99 10.94
N ILE A 109 -14.35 -1.40 12.19
CA ILE A 109 -13.48 -1.03 13.31
C ILE A 109 -12.10 -1.68 13.15
N MET A 110 -12.03 -2.96 12.78
CA MET A 110 -10.77 -3.67 12.56
C MET A 110 -9.97 -3.04 11.43
N VAL A 111 -10.63 -2.67 10.35
CA VAL A 111 -10.01 -1.98 9.20
C VAL A 111 -9.49 -0.60 9.60
N ALA A 112 -10.21 0.15 10.46
CA ALA A 112 -9.74 1.42 11.01
C ALA A 112 -8.47 1.25 11.85
N PHE A 113 -8.38 0.20 12.66
CA PHE A 113 -7.17 -0.12 13.42
C PHE A 113 -6.00 -0.47 12.51
N THR A 114 -6.23 -1.28 11.46
CA THR A 114 -5.20 -1.56 10.44
C THR A 114 -4.73 -0.28 9.77
N GLY A 115 -5.66 0.61 9.36
CA GLY A 115 -5.33 1.88 8.73
C GLY A 115 -4.50 2.80 9.61
N THR A 116 -4.92 2.98 10.88
CA THR A 116 -4.17 3.79 11.86
C THR A 116 -2.80 3.19 12.11
N GLY A 117 -2.73 1.87 12.33
CA GLY A 117 -1.49 1.15 12.58
C GLY A 117 -0.52 1.24 11.41
N PHE A 118 -1.01 1.09 10.17
CA PHE A 118 -0.20 1.23 8.96
C PHE A 118 0.36 2.65 8.83
N GLY A 119 -0.49 3.69 8.94
CA GLY A 119 -0.07 5.07 8.78
C GLY A 119 0.99 5.49 9.81
N LEU A 120 0.81 5.15 11.09
CA LEU A 120 1.81 5.40 12.14
C LEU A 120 3.10 4.64 11.88
N SER A 121 3.00 3.35 11.50
CA SER A 121 4.18 2.49 11.30
C SER A 121 4.99 2.92 10.10
N ILE A 122 4.39 3.10 8.93
CA ILE A 122 5.13 3.43 7.71
C ILE A 122 5.81 4.80 7.78
N THR A 123 5.12 5.79 8.40
CA THR A 123 5.68 7.14 8.58
C THR A 123 6.84 7.13 9.57
N THR A 124 6.85 6.24 10.55
CA THR A 124 7.92 6.13 11.55
C THR A 124 9.08 5.26 11.04
N LEU A 125 8.80 4.18 10.31
CA LEU A 125 9.81 3.23 9.82
C LEU A 125 10.77 3.85 8.80
N ASN A 126 10.28 4.72 7.90
CA ASN A 126 11.11 5.35 6.88
C ASN A 126 12.30 6.14 7.47
N PRO A 127 12.10 7.15 8.34
CA PRO A 127 13.20 7.90 8.92
C PRO A 127 14.02 7.06 9.89
N LEU A 128 13.40 6.09 10.57
CA LEU A 128 14.12 5.19 11.47
C LEU A 128 15.09 4.29 10.69
N ALA A 129 14.67 3.73 9.55
CA ALA A 129 15.56 2.96 8.69
C ALA A 129 16.69 3.85 8.13
N ALA A 130 16.38 5.07 7.69
CA ALA A 130 17.40 6.02 7.20
C ALA A 130 18.45 6.32 8.28
N SER A 131 18.06 6.50 9.54
CA SER A 131 18.98 6.82 10.65
C SER A 131 19.96 5.70 11.00
N LEU A 132 19.66 4.44 10.62
CA LEU A 132 20.56 3.30 10.85
C LEU A 132 21.73 3.22 9.87
N PHE A 133 21.69 3.97 8.76
CA PHE A 133 22.68 3.94 7.68
C PHE A 133 23.23 5.34 7.43
N GLU A 134 24.36 5.67 8.05
CA GLU A 134 24.96 7.02 8.00
C GLU A 134 25.34 7.51 6.60
N LYS A 135 25.71 6.59 5.68
CA LYS A 135 26.20 6.92 4.32
C LYS A 135 25.23 6.54 3.20
N GLU A 136 24.20 5.72 3.46
CA GLU A 136 23.33 5.13 2.44
C GLU A 136 21.85 5.23 2.80
N ASN A 137 21.41 6.37 3.32
CA ASN A 137 20.03 6.60 3.80
C ASN A 137 18.98 6.28 2.74
N SER A 138 19.22 6.66 1.48
CA SER A 138 18.31 6.39 0.37
C SER A 138 18.16 4.90 0.08
N SER A 139 19.26 4.14 0.11
CA SER A 139 19.24 2.69 -0.10
C SER A 139 18.46 1.96 1.00
N ALA A 140 18.58 2.41 2.25
CA ALA A 140 17.84 1.85 3.37
C ALA A 140 16.33 2.01 3.21
N ILE A 141 15.87 3.21 2.78
CA ILE A 141 14.45 3.48 2.50
C ILE A 141 13.95 2.61 1.33
N LEU A 142 14.74 2.46 0.27
CA LEU A 142 14.36 1.63 -0.89
C LEU A 142 14.21 0.16 -0.51
N ILE A 143 15.15 -0.40 0.28
CA ILE A 143 15.05 -1.77 0.80
C ILE A 143 13.81 -1.91 1.70
N LEU A 144 13.55 -0.92 2.56
CA LEU A 144 12.36 -0.92 3.41
C LEU A 144 11.08 -0.94 2.57
N GLN A 145 10.97 -0.08 1.56
CA GLN A 145 9.80 -0.01 0.68
C GLN A 145 9.64 -1.28 -0.18
N PHE A 146 10.74 -1.91 -0.59
CA PHE A 146 10.70 -3.23 -1.22
C PHE A 146 10.12 -4.29 -0.27
N LEU A 147 10.58 -4.33 0.99
CA LEU A 147 10.09 -5.29 1.99
C LEU A 147 8.62 -5.06 2.33
N VAL A 148 8.17 -3.80 2.44
CA VAL A 148 6.74 -3.49 2.56
C VAL A 148 5.97 -4.04 1.35
N GLY A 149 6.46 -3.81 0.13
CA GLY A 149 5.86 -4.34 -1.10
C GLY A 149 5.86 -5.87 -1.16
N LEU A 150 6.93 -6.53 -0.72
CA LEU A 150 6.98 -7.99 -0.60
C LEU A 150 5.96 -8.49 0.45
N GLY A 151 5.80 -7.77 1.55
CA GLY A 151 4.78 -8.04 2.56
C GLY A 151 3.37 -7.96 1.98
N THR A 152 3.08 -6.95 1.15
CA THR A 152 1.74 -6.80 0.53
C THR A 152 1.38 -7.96 -0.39
N SER A 153 2.35 -8.63 -1.02
CA SER A 153 2.09 -9.83 -1.83
C SER A 153 1.88 -11.09 -0.99
N THR A 154 2.32 -11.09 0.27
CA THR A 154 2.33 -12.28 1.13
C THR A 154 0.93 -12.66 1.61
N SER A 155 0.08 -11.72 2.05
CA SER A 155 -1.26 -12.04 2.56
C SER A 155 -2.14 -12.76 1.53
N PRO A 156 -2.28 -12.30 0.28
CA PRO A 156 -3.05 -13.03 -0.73
C PRO A 156 -2.37 -14.35 -1.14
N LEU A 157 -1.03 -14.43 -1.08
CA LEU A 157 -0.31 -15.68 -1.30
C LEU A 157 -0.63 -16.71 -0.21
N LEU A 158 -0.69 -16.30 1.06
CA LEU A 158 -1.11 -17.17 2.16
C LEU A 158 -2.54 -17.67 1.94
N MET A 159 -3.46 -16.81 1.49
CA MET A 159 -4.82 -17.22 1.14
C MET A 159 -4.85 -18.25 -0.01
N ASN A 160 -3.99 -18.08 -1.02
CA ASN A 160 -3.84 -19.07 -2.08
C ASN A 160 -3.32 -20.41 -1.56
N LEU A 161 -2.28 -20.40 -0.69
CA LEU A 161 -1.66 -21.61 -0.16
C LEU A 161 -2.57 -22.44 0.76
N ILE A 162 -3.53 -21.80 1.42
CA ILE A 162 -4.50 -22.50 2.29
C ILE A 162 -5.45 -23.40 1.45
N GLY A 163 -5.67 -23.06 0.20
CA GLY A 163 -6.47 -23.84 -0.75
C GLY A 163 -7.97 -23.67 -0.59
N ASP A 164 -8.53 -23.95 0.60
CA ASP A 164 -9.97 -23.79 0.87
C ASP A 164 -10.24 -22.46 1.58
N VAL A 165 -11.13 -21.65 1.00
CA VAL A 165 -11.54 -20.35 1.56
C VAL A 165 -12.14 -20.47 2.96
N LYS A 166 -12.71 -21.63 3.32
CA LYS A 166 -13.24 -21.90 4.67
C LYS A 166 -12.17 -21.86 5.76
N ASN A 167 -10.92 -22.08 5.39
CA ASN A 167 -9.77 -22.05 6.28
C ASN A 167 -9.16 -20.65 6.43
N TRP A 168 -9.86 -19.60 5.98
CA TRP A 168 -9.41 -18.21 5.96
C TRP A 168 -8.78 -17.73 7.29
N MET A 169 -9.27 -18.25 8.44
CA MET A 169 -8.81 -17.82 9.77
C MET A 169 -7.33 -18.13 10.04
N TYR A 170 -6.72 -19.09 9.33
CA TYR A 170 -5.30 -19.39 9.50
C TYR A 170 -4.39 -18.25 9.01
N VAL A 171 -4.87 -17.41 8.08
CA VAL A 171 -4.09 -16.26 7.59
C VAL A 171 -3.94 -15.20 8.67
N PRO A 172 -5.01 -14.57 9.22
CA PRO A 172 -4.84 -13.61 10.30
C PRO A 172 -4.18 -14.23 11.53
N GLY A 173 -4.43 -15.50 11.86
CA GLY A 173 -3.77 -16.19 12.98
C GLY A 173 -2.26 -16.29 12.81
N SER A 174 -1.77 -16.72 11.65
CA SER A 174 -0.33 -16.81 11.37
C SER A 174 0.34 -15.42 11.38
N ILE A 175 -0.33 -14.41 10.81
CA ILE A 175 0.16 -13.03 10.81
C ILE A 175 0.23 -12.48 12.24
N PHE A 176 -0.81 -12.72 13.05
CA PHE A 176 -0.84 -12.31 14.47
C PHE A 176 0.35 -12.88 15.23
N ILE A 177 0.65 -14.18 15.08
CA ILE A 177 1.79 -14.83 15.73
C ILE A 177 3.11 -14.20 15.27
N ALA A 178 3.29 -14.02 13.96
CA ALA A 178 4.51 -13.45 13.39
C ALA A 178 4.75 -12.01 13.86
N VAL A 179 3.70 -11.16 13.83
CA VAL A 179 3.80 -9.76 14.28
C VAL A 179 4.07 -9.69 15.78
N SER A 180 3.43 -10.56 16.59
CA SER A 180 3.68 -10.64 18.04
C SER A 180 5.13 -10.97 18.35
N ALA A 181 5.70 -11.98 17.65
CA ALA A 181 7.09 -12.38 17.85
C ALA A 181 8.08 -11.24 17.52
N VAL A 182 7.86 -10.55 16.38
CA VAL A 182 8.74 -9.45 15.96
C VAL A 182 8.53 -8.20 16.85
N LEU A 183 7.31 -7.92 17.28
CA LEU A 183 7.04 -6.85 18.24
C LEU A 183 7.73 -7.10 19.58
N MET A 184 7.68 -8.32 20.11
CA MET A 184 8.41 -8.68 21.33
C MET A 184 9.91 -8.42 21.17
N ALA A 185 10.51 -8.87 20.06
CA ALA A 185 11.92 -8.57 19.76
C ALA A 185 12.19 -7.06 19.70
N PHE A 186 11.29 -6.28 19.08
CA PHE A 186 11.41 -4.83 18.97
C PHE A 186 11.36 -4.11 20.32
N LEU A 187 10.53 -4.57 21.26
CA LEU A 187 10.40 -3.97 22.59
C LEU A 187 11.73 -4.02 23.40
N PHE A 188 12.56 -5.04 23.17
CA PHE A 188 13.87 -5.16 23.81
C PHE A 188 14.94 -4.27 23.16
N LEU A 189 14.71 -3.69 21.97
CA LEU A 189 15.67 -2.80 21.34
C LEU A 189 15.73 -1.44 22.04
N LYS A 190 16.94 -0.88 22.15
CA LYS A 190 17.15 0.51 22.56
C LYS A 190 17.11 1.38 21.30
N ILE A 191 16.09 2.23 21.18
CA ILE A 191 15.94 3.22 20.12
C ILE A 191 15.96 4.59 20.77
N GLU A 192 16.92 5.42 20.37
CA GLU A 192 17.07 6.75 20.91
C GLU A 192 15.94 7.68 20.47
N LYS A 193 15.53 8.56 21.37
CA LYS A 193 14.59 9.62 21.09
C LYS A 193 15.37 10.79 20.48
N GLY A 194 15.43 10.83 19.13
CA GLY A 194 16.02 11.94 18.37
C GLY A 194 14.95 12.86 17.76
N THR A 195 15.37 13.98 17.21
CA THR A 195 14.52 14.83 16.37
C THR A 195 14.54 14.26 14.95
N PHE A 196 13.47 13.55 14.56
CA PHE A 196 13.38 12.87 13.28
C PHE A 196 12.77 13.73 12.17
N PHE A 197 11.98 14.75 12.55
CA PHE A 197 11.26 15.58 11.61
C PHE A 197 11.51 17.07 11.89
N ASN A 198 12.00 17.79 10.89
CA ASN A 198 12.03 19.24 10.88
C ASN A 198 10.71 19.73 10.27
N LEU A 199 9.81 20.18 11.12
CA LEU A 199 8.50 20.69 10.70
C LEU A 199 8.61 22.21 10.52
N PRO A 200 8.40 22.75 9.31
CA PRO A 200 8.43 24.18 9.08
C PRO A 200 7.22 24.87 9.75
N ALA A 201 7.43 26.11 10.24
CA ALA A 201 6.37 26.89 10.87
C ALA A 201 5.24 27.27 9.91
N HIS A 202 5.56 27.44 8.62
CA HIS A 202 4.59 27.77 7.57
C HIS A 202 4.82 26.89 6.35
N PHE A 203 3.74 26.30 5.84
CA PHE A 203 3.73 25.49 4.62
C PHE A 203 2.84 26.14 3.57
N LYS A 204 3.43 26.52 2.45
CA LYS A 204 2.68 27.05 1.30
C LYS A 204 2.67 26.02 0.19
N ILE A 205 1.48 25.56 -0.18
CA ILE A 205 1.29 24.62 -1.29
C ILE A 205 1.49 25.39 -2.60
N SER A 206 2.40 24.90 -3.46
CA SER A 206 2.64 25.44 -4.79
C SER A 206 1.78 24.72 -5.84
N ASP A 207 1.59 25.36 -7.02
CA ASP A 207 0.86 24.74 -8.13
C ASP A 207 1.47 23.42 -8.58
N LYS A 208 2.80 23.30 -8.58
CA LYS A 208 3.48 22.03 -8.88
C LYS A 208 3.11 20.93 -7.89
N LEU A 209 2.99 21.25 -6.61
CA LEU A 209 2.62 20.26 -5.59
C LEU A 209 1.18 19.79 -5.79
N TRP A 210 0.26 20.68 -6.21
CA TRP A 210 -1.10 20.28 -6.60
C TRP A 210 -1.13 19.33 -7.80
N ILE A 211 -0.23 19.52 -8.78
CA ILE A 211 -0.14 18.61 -9.93
C ILE A 211 0.31 17.22 -9.47
N PHE A 212 1.34 17.12 -8.60
CA PHE A 212 1.72 15.85 -7.97
C PHE A 212 0.55 15.21 -7.23
N PHE A 213 -0.18 16.01 -6.44
CA PHE A 213 -1.32 15.55 -5.66
C PHE A 213 -2.41 14.92 -6.54
N ILE A 214 -2.80 15.62 -7.60
CA ILE A 214 -3.79 15.11 -8.56
C ILE A 214 -3.28 13.84 -9.25
N ALA A 215 -2.04 13.83 -9.75
CA ALA A 215 -1.46 12.65 -10.40
C ALA A 215 -1.46 11.43 -9.46
N ILE A 216 -1.20 11.62 -8.17
CA ILE A 216 -1.18 10.55 -7.19
C ILE A 216 -2.59 10.12 -6.75
N ILE A 217 -3.58 11.01 -6.74
CA ILE A 217 -5.00 10.58 -6.58
C ILE A 217 -5.38 9.63 -7.73
N LEU A 218 -5.10 10.02 -8.97
CA LEU A 218 -5.41 9.20 -10.14
C LEU A 218 -4.66 7.86 -10.12
N TYR A 219 -3.39 7.86 -9.73
CA TYR A 219 -2.62 6.64 -9.49
C TYR A 219 -3.29 5.75 -8.42
N GLY A 220 -3.71 6.34 -7.30
CA GLY A 220 -4.40 5.63 -6.21
C GLY A 220 -5.71 4.96 -6.68
N CYS A 221 -6.43 5.55 -7.64
CA CYS A 221 -7.60 4.90 -8.22
C CYS A 221 -7.25 3.58 -8.90
N ILE A 222 -6.09 3.51 -9.58
CA ILE A 222 -5.68 2.29 -10.27
C ILE A 222 -5.12 1.28 -9.29
N GLU A 223 -4.29 1.72 -8.34
CA GLU A 223 -3.77 0.87 -7.26
C GLU A 223 -4.91 0.26 -6.44
N GLY A 224 -5.92 1.04 -6.07
CA GLY A 224 -7.10 0.56 -5.35
C GLY A 224 -7.92 -0.45 -6.15
N THR A 225 -8.08 -0.24 -7.47
CA THR A 225 -8.79 -1.18 -8.32
C THR A 225 -8.16 -2.57 -8.28
N PHE A 226 -6.87 -2.67 -8.53
CA PHE A 226 -6.18 -3.96 -8.62
C PHE A 226 -5.69 -4.45 -7.26
N GLY A 227 -5.24 -3.57 -6.39
CA GLY A 227 -4.68 -3.91 -5.09
C GLY A 227 -5.72 -4.26 -4.02
N SER A 228 -6.96 -3.75 -4.14
CA SER A 228 -8.04 -4.04 -3.18
C SER A 228 -9.12 -4.93 -3.79
N PHE A 229 -9.53 -4.68 -5.03
CA PHE A 229 -10.59 -5.42 -5.71
C PHE A 229 -10.07 -6.48 -6.69
N GLY A 230 -8.76 -6.58 -6.92
CA GLY A 230 -8.18 -7.49 -7.92
C GLY A 230 -8.64 -8.93 -7.78
N GLY A 231 -8.66 -9.48 -6.57
CA GLY A 231 -9.16 -10.83 -6.32
C GLY A 231 -10.65 -11.00 -6.70
N ILE A 232 -11.50 -10.03 -6.34
CA ILE A 232 -12.93 -10.06 -6.66
C ILE A 232 -13.15 -9.90 -8.17
N ILE A 233 -12.40 -9.01 -8.83
CA ILE A 233 -12.46 -8.83 -10.28
C ILE A 233 -12.13 -10.13 -11.00
N LEU A 234 -11.09 -10.83 -10.58
CA LEU A 234 -10.67 -12.10 -11.17
C LEU A 234 -11.71 -13.21 -10.94
N LYS A 235 -12.27 -13.28 -9.73
CA LYS A 235 -13.36 -14.21 -9.41
C LYS A 235 -14.61 -13.96 -10.30
N ASN A 236 -14.99 -12.71 -10.47
CA ASN A 236 -16.12 -12.35 -11.35
C ASN A 236 -15.85 -12.63 -12.84
N LYS A 237 -14.58 -12.77 -13.24
CA LYS A 237 -14.17 -13.22 -14.58
C LYS A 237 -14.06 -14.75 -14.70
N GLY A 238 -14.45 -15.51 -13.66
CA GLY A 238 -14.53 -16.96 -13.70
C GLY A 238 -13.31 -17.71 -13.16
N LEU A 239 -12.32 -17.02 -12.55
CA LEU A 239 -11.25 -17.71 -11.81
C LEU A 239 -11.79 -18.24 -10.48
N ASP A 240 -11.25 -19.37 -10.04
CA ASP A 240 -11.49 -19.87 -8.70
C ASP A 240 -10.86 -18.98 -7.61
N ASN A 241 -11.18 -19.24 -6.36
CA ASN A 241 -10.70 -18.43 -5.24
C ASN A 241 -9.16 -18.43 -5.14
N ASN A 242 -8.53 -19.58 -5.44
CA ASN A 242 -7.07 -19.72 -5.35
C ASN A 242 -6.37 -18.92 -6.45
N ALA A 243 -6.82 -19.05 -7.70
CA ALA A 243 -6.28 -18.28 -8.82
C ALA A 243 -6.54 -16.76 -8.64
N ALA A 244 -7.70 -16.36 -8.09
CA ALA A 244 -8.00 -14.97 -7.78
C ALA A 244 -7.04 -14.37 -6.73
N ASN A 245 -6.77 -15.12 -5.65
CA ASN A 245 -5.82 -14.72 -4.62
C ASN A 245 -4.38 -14.71 -5.14
N LEU A 246 -4.01 -15.69 -5.99
CA LEU A 246 -2.71 -15.69 -6.67
C LEU A 246 -2.54 -14.46 -7.55
N GLY A 247 -3.57 -14.07 -8.30
CA GLY A 247 -3.55 -12.86 -9.13
C GLY A 247 -3.32 -11.58 -8.32
N LEU A 248 -3.96 -11.46 -7.16
CA LEU A 248 -3.73 -10.34 -6.23
C LEU A 248 -2.30 -10.37 -5.69
N SER A 249 -1.77 -11.54 -5.34
CA SER A 249 -0.38 -11.70 -4.91
C SER A 249 0.61 -11.30 -6.01
N LEU A 250 0.34 -11.70 -7.26
CA LEU A 250 1.16 -11.36 -8.43
C LEU A 250 1.16 -9.85 -8.69
N PHE A 251 0.02 -9.17 -8.55
CA PHE A 251 -0.03 -7.71 -8.66
C PHE A 251 0.91 -7.04 -7.66
N TRP A 252 0.79 -7.37 -6.38
CA TRP A 252 1.66 -6.82 -5.34
C TRP A 252 3.11 -7.28 -5.46
N GLY A 253 3.35 -8.49 -5.92
CA GLY A 253 4.69 -9.01 -6.25
C GLY A 253 5.35 -8.23 -7.38
N GLY A 254 4.59 -7.88 -8.42
CA GLY A 254 5.03 -7.00 -9.49
C GLY A 254 5.40 -5.61 -8.98
N VAL A 255 4.55 -5.02 -8.12
CA VAL A 255 4.83 -3.74 -7.45
C VAL A 255 6.14 -3.81 -6.66
N ALA A 256 6.34 -4.85 -5.87
CA ALA A 256 7.56 -5.04 -5.06
C ALA A 256 8.80 -5.18 -5.95
N LEU A 257 8.75 -6.04 -6.96
CA LEU A 257 9.87 -6.26 -7.88
C LEU A 257 10.28 -4.98 -8.61
N ASN A 258 9.30 -4.20 -9.09
CA ASN A 258 9.62 -2.92 -9.72
C ASN A 258 10.29 -1.94 -8.77
N ARG A 259 9.82 -1.84 -7.50
CA ARG A 259 10.45 -0.97 -6.48
C ARG A 259 11.91 -1.34 -6.25
N LEU A 260 12.23 -2.64 -6.19
CA LEU A 260 13.60 -3.12 -6.06
C LEU A 260 14.44 -2.75 -7.27
N LEU A 261 13.97 -3.08 -8.47
CA LEU A 261 14.69 -2.80 -9.72
C LEU A 261 14.86 -1.30 -9.94
N PHE A 262 13.84 -0.51 -9.70
CA PHE A 262 13.90 0.94 -9.80
C PHE A 262 14.92 1.54 -8.84
N GLY A 263 14.97 1.05 -7.59
CA GLY A 263 15.98 1.46 -6.61
C GLY A 263 17.42 1.19 -7.06
N ILE A 264 17.66 0.06 -7.75
CA ILE A 264 18.97 -0.30 -8.28
C ILE A 264 19.30 0.49 -9.56
N LEU A 265 18.34 0.63 -10.46
CA LEU A 265 18.52 1.18 -11.80
C LEU A 265 18.40 2.71 -11.85
N SER A 266 17.74 3.33 -10.86
CA SER A 266 17.55 4.79 -10.80
C SER A 266 18.85 5.59 -10.84
N LYS A 267 19.96 4.99 -10.40
CA LYS A 267 21.31 5.59 -10.50
C LYS A 267 21.86 5.65 -11.94
N ARG A 268 21.30 4.90 -12.88
CA ARG A 268 21.77 4.78 -14.26
C ARG A 268 20.76 5.24 -15.30
N TRP A 269 19.48 5.28 -14.95
CA TRP A 269 18.40 5.60 -15.87
C TRP A 269 17.80 6.96 -15.56
N ASN A 270 17.38 7.64 -16.62
CA ASN A 270 16.72 8.93 -16.49
C ASN A 270 15.33 8.74 -15.84
N LEU A 271 15.24 9.09 -14.56
CA LEU A 271 14.03 8.97 -13.73
C LEU A 271 12.80 9.60 -14.41
N SER A 272 13.00 10.75 -15.09
CA SER A 272 11.89 11.46 -15.73
C SER A 272 11.26 10.69 -16.90
N SER A 273 12.03 9.84 -17.58
CA SER A 273 11.49 9.00 -18.66
C SER A 273 10.62 7.88 -18.11
N PHE A 274 10.96 7.32 -16.94
CA PHE A 274 10.16 6.32 -16.27
C PHE A 274 8.74 6.84 -15.97
N PHE A 275 8.62 8.06 -15.43
CA PHE A 275 7.32 8.66 -15.12
C PHE A 275 6.42 8.93 -16.33
N LEU A 276 7.01 9.02 -17.52
CA LEU A 276 6.26 9.17 -18.77
C LEU A 276 5.83 7.82 -19.31
N VAL A 277 6.76 6.86 -19.36
CA VAL A 277 6.57 5.57 -20.03
C VAL A 277 5.73 4.60 -19.18
N SER A 278 5.96 4.57 -17.87
CA SER A 278 5.30 3.60 -16.99
C SER A 278 3.77 3.70 -16.99
N PRO A 279 3.15 4.89 -16.87
CA PRO A 279 1.69 5.01 -16.98
C PRO A 279 1.17 4.61 -18.36
N LEU A 280 1.91 4.90 -19.45
CA LEU A 280 1.52 4.49 -20.80
C LEU A 280 1.53 2.97 -20.94
N CYS A 281 2.54 2.28 -20.41
CA CYS A 281 2.58 0.82 -20.38
C CYS A 281 1.37 0.24 -19.64
N VAL A 282 1.02 0.80 -18.47
CA VAL A 282 -0.19 0.38 -17.74
C VAL A 282 -1.45 0.63 -18.57
N GLY A 283 -1.58 1.79 -19.21
CA GLY A 283 -2.70 2.09 -20.11
C GLY A 283 -2.86 1.07 -21.25
N ILE A 284 -1.74 0.67 -21.87
CA ILE A 284 -1.72 -0.38 -22.92
C ILE A 284 -2.17 -1.73 -22.35
N LEU A 285 -1.66 -2.13 -21.17
CA LEU A 285 -2.06 -3.38 -20.51
C LEU A 285 -3.55 -3.40 -20.16
N LEU A 286 -4.08 -2.28 -19.66
CA LEU A 286 -5.51 -2.13 -19.37
C LEU A 286 -6.36 -2.21 -20.65
N PHE A 287 -5.89 -1.63 -21.75
CA PHE A 287 -6.53 -1.73 -23.06
C PHE A 287 -6.55 -3.18 -23.56
N ILE A 288 -5.43 -3.91 -23.46
CA ILE A 288 -5.35 -5.33 -23.77
C ILE A 288 -6.35 -6.12 -22.91
N LEU A 289 -6.40 -5.86 -21.61
CA LEU A 289 -7.33 -6.52 -20.69
C LEU A 289 -8.81 -6.24 -21.02
N LEU A 290 -9.10 -5.04 -21.55
CA LEU A 290 -10.45 -4.66 -21.98
C LEU A 290 -10.88 -5.39 -23.27
N VAL A 291 -9.98 -5.43 -24.28
CA VAL A 291 -10.28 -5.98 -25.61
C VAL A 291 -10.13 -7.50 -25.65
N TYR A 292 -9.19 -8.05 -24.87
CA TYR A 292 -8.83 -9.47 -24.87
C TYR A 292 -8.95 -10.04 -23.43
N PRO A 293 -10.16 -10.29 -22.93
CA PRO A 293 -10.37 -10.82 -21.58
C PRO A 293 -10.10 -12.34 -21.52
N ASN A 294 -8.92 -12.79 -21.97
CA ASN A 294 -8.54 -14.19 -21.93
C ASN A 294 -8.10 -14.57 -20.52
N ILE A 295 -8.75 -15.58 -19.92
CA ILE A 295 -8.50 -16.04 -18.57
C ILE A 295 -7.05 -16.50 -18.35
N ASN A 296 -6.43 -17.09 -19.37
CA ASN A 296 -5.07 -17.63 -19.29
C ASN A 296 -3.99 -16.55 -19.13
N ILE A 297 -4.28 -15.31 -19.57
CA ILE A 297 -3.34 -14.19 -19.47
C ILE A 297 -3.65 -13.23 -18.31
N LEU A 298 -4.81 -13.40 -17.64
CA LEU A 298 -5.22 -12.50 -16.55
C LEU A 298 -4.17 -12.42 -15.43
N LEU A 299 -3.62 -13.55 -15.01
CA LEU A 299 -2.59 -13.60 -13.96
C LEU A 299 -1.31 -12.85 -14.38
N LEU A 300 -0.87 -13.04 -15.64
CA LEU A 300 0.26 -12.29 -16.20
C LEU A 300 -0.04 -10.79 -16.26
N MET A 301 -1.26 -10.40 -16.67
CA MET A 301 -1.67 -9.00 -16.71
C MET A 301 -1.64 -8.37 -15.31
N MET A 302 -2.12 -9.07 -14.28
CA MET A 302 -2.04 -8.61 -12.89
C MET A 302 -0.59 -8.30 -12.49
N PHE A 303 0.35 -9.22 -12.77
CA PHE A 303 1.76 -9.01 -12.48
C PHE A 303 2.34 -7.81 -13.24
N LEU A 304 2.10 -7.71 -14.56
CA LEU A 304 2.65 -6.64 -15.39
C LEU A 304 2.07 -5.26 -15.02
N ILE A 305 0.77 -5.17 -14.74
CA ILE A 305 0.15 -3.93 -14.27
C ILE A 305 0.81 -3.49 -12.94
N GLY A 306 0.93 -4.41 -11.97
CA GLY A 306 1.61 -4.13 -10.71
C GLY A 306 3.06 -3.71 -10.93
N PHE A 307 3.78 -4.40 -11.80
CA PHE A 307 5.17 -4.10 -12.12
C PHE A 307 5.33 -2.67 -12.67
N PHE A 308 4.59 -2.27 -13.67
CA PHE A 308 4.72 -0.92 -14.22
C PHE A 308 4.18 0.16 -13.26
N MET A 309 3.29 -0.16 -12.34
CA MET A 309 2.81 0.78 -11.32
C MET A 309 3.79 0.99 -10.17
N GLY A 310 4.64 0.00 -9.84
CA GLY A 310 5.32 -0.14 -8.56
C GLY A 310 6.08 1.09 -8.06
N SER A 311 6.78 1.81 -8.93
CA SER A 311 7.62 2.95 -8.54
C SER A 311 7.01 4.31 -8.83
N ILE A 312 5.81 4.40 -9.40
CA ILE A 312 5.17 5.70 -9.69
C ILE A 312 4.96 6.48 -8.39
N PHE A 313 4.36 5.86 -7.38
CA PHE A 313 4.07 6.52 -6.11
C PHE A 313 5.35 6.85 -5.31
N PRO A 314 6.22 5.89 -4.93
CA PRO A 314 7.42 6.21 -4.16
C PRO A 314 8.39 7.11 -4.93
N GLY A 315 8.48 6.96 -6.24
CA GLY A 315 9.27 7.84 -7.08
C GLY A 315 8.72 9.27 -7.13
N SER A 316 7.39 9.46 -7.11
CA SER A 316 6.77 10.79 -7.02
C SER A 316 7.04 11.46 -5.68
N ILE A 317 7.10 10.70 -4.58
CA ILE A 317 7.54 11.22 -3.28
C ILE A 317 8.99 11.67 -3.39
N GLY A 318 9.87 10.83 -3.96
CA GLY A 318 11.29 11.18 -4.17
C GLY A 318 11.45 12.45 -5.01
N TRP A 319 10.74 12.55 -6.13
CA TRP A 319 10.76 13.75 -6.97
C TRP A 319 10.24 14.98 -6.23
N GLY A 320 9.09 14.86 -5.56
CA GLY A 320 8.52 15.95 -4.78
C GLY A 320 9.44 16.44 -3.66
N THR A 321 10.19 15.54 -3.00
CA THR A 321 11.15 15.92 -1.94
C THR A 321 12.38 16.64 -2.50
N ILE A 322 12.81 16.34 -3.72
CA ILE A 322 13.88 17.07 -4.43
C ILE A 322 13.40 18.47 -4.85
N GLU A 323 12.16 18.57 -5.35
CA GLU A 323 11.57 19.83 -5.79
C GLU A 323 11.29 20.79 -4.60
N PHE A 324 10.91 20.22 -3.45
CA PHE A 324 10.55 20.95 -2.22
C PHE A 324 11.36 20.49 -0.99
N PRO A 325 12.69 20.65 -0.96
CA PRO A 325 13.53 20.06 0.08
C PRO A 325 13.22 20.57 1.50
N ALA A 326 12.82 21.84 1.63
CA ALA A 326 12.43 22.43 2.92
C ALA A 326 11.13 21.83 3.51
N TYR A 327 10.34 21.15 2.68
CA TYR A 327 9.02 20.61 3.05
C TYR A 327 8.93 19.08 2.82
N SER A 328 10.04 18.39 2.70
CA SER A 328 10.13 16.99 2.27
C SER A 328 9.19 16.05 3.04
N VAL A 329 9.09 16.21 4.35
CA VAL A 329 8.21 15.39 5.21
C VAL A 329 6.74 15.66 4.93
N LEU A 330 6.37 16.95 4.80
CA LEU A 330 4.98 17.35 4.51
C LEU A 330 4.57 16.91 3.10
N VAL A 331 5.47 17.00 2.12
CA VAL A 331 5.26 16.51 0.75
C VAL A 331 4.97 15.00 0.78
N SER A 332 5.75 14.22 1.52
CA SER A 332 5.52 12.77 1.64
C SER A 332 4.15 12.46 2.24
N GLY A 333 3.77 13.13 3.33
CA GLY A 333 2.45 12.96 3.96
C GLY A 333 1.31 13.40 3.05
N PHE A 334 1.49 14.51 2.32
CA PHE A 334 0.50 15.05 1.38
C PHE A 334 0.25 14.11 0.20
N LEU A 335 1.32 13.52 -0.38
CA LEU A 335 1.20 12.54 -1.45
C LEU A 335 0.66 11.20 -0.95
N MET A 336 0.98 10.79 0.28
CA MET A 336 0.37 9.61 0.90
C MET A 336 -1.15 9.81 1.05
N ALA A 337 -1.58 10.98 1.53
CA ALA A 337 -3.00 11.31 1.61
C ALA A 337 -3.68 11.27 0.23
N ALA A 338 -3.03 11.83 -0.79
CA ALA A 338 -3.51 11.79 -2.17
C ALA A 338 -3.74 10.36 -2.67
N ASN A 339 -2.76 9.47 -2.46
CA ASN A 339 -2.88 8.06 -2.82
C ASN A 339 -4.07 7.40 -2.14
N GLN A 340 -4.24 7.62 -0.84
CA GLN A 340 -5.34 7.04 -0.06
C GLN A 340 -6.71 7.59 -0.49
N ILE A 341 -6.81 8.88 -0.84
CA ILE A 341 -8.04 9.46 -1.40
C ILE A 341 -8.42 8.73 -2.71
N GLY A 342 -7.46 8.54 -3.62
CA GLY A 342 -7.69 7.81 -4.86
C GLY A 342 -8.14 6.37 -4.62
N THR A 343 -7.41 5.64 -3.79
CA THR A 343 -7.72 4.24 -3.42
C THR A 343 -9.12 4.12 -2.80
N GLY A 344 -9.45 4.97 -1.82
CA GLY A 344 -10.76 4.95 -1.15
C GLY A 344 -11.91 5.31 -2.09
N THR A 345 -11.70 6.29 -2.96
CA THR A 345 -12.71 6.70 -3.94
C THR A 345 -13.03 5.56 -4.91
N VAL A 346 -12.01 4.93 -5.50
CA VAL A 346 -12.25 3.86 -6.47
C VAL A 346 -12.80 2.60 -5.84
N THR A 347 -12.37 2.23 -4.64
CA THR A 347 -12.91 1.03 -3.96
C THR A 347 -14.39 1.20 -3.62
N ASN A 348 -14.81 2.40 -3.24
CA ASN A 348 -16.23 2.71 -3.04
C ASN A 348 -17.01 2.65 -4.37
N ILE A 349 -16.50 3.25 -5.45
CA ILE A 349 -17.12 3.20 -6.78
C ILE A 349 -17.26 1.74 -7.26
N LEU A 350 -16.20 0.94 -7.16
CA LEU A 350 -16.20 -0.47 -7.56
C LEU A 350 -17.19 -1.29 -6.74
N GLY A 351 -17.33 -1.00 -5.45
CA GLY A 351 -18.33 -1.64 -4.59
C GLY A 351 -19.75 -1.46 -5.10
N HIS A 352 -20.09 -0.27 -5.60
CA HIS A 352 -21.43 0.05 -6.11
C HIS A 352 -21.64 -0.32 -7.59
N PHE A 353 -20.58 -0.28 -8.39
CA PHE A 353 -20.64 -0.45 -9.86
C PHE A 353 -19.83 -1.66 -10.34
N SER A 354 -19.67 -2.69 -9.53
CA SER A 354 -18.89 -3.89 -9.86
C SER A 354 -19.31 -4.61 -11.16
N ASN A 355 -20.58 -4.46 -11.57
CA ASN A 355 -21.12 -5.03 -12.81
C ASN A 355 -20.66 -4.27 -14.08
N HIS A 356 -20.09 -3.08 -13.92
CA HIS A 356 -19.65 -2.22 -15.03
C HIS A 356 -18.13 -2.17 -15.18
N ILE A 357 -17.43 -3.26 -14.87
CA ILE A 357 -15.97 -3.30 -14.84
C ILE A 357 -15.31 -2.86 -16.16
N SER A 358 -15.89 -3.19 -17.30
CA SER A 358 -15.35 -2.77 -18.61
C SER A 358 -15.40 -1.25 -18.80
N PHE A 359 -16.47 -0.58 -18.34
CA PHE A 359 -16.57 0.86 -18.33
C PHE A 359 -15.52 1.50 -17.40
N ILE A 360 -15.35 0.92 -16.21
CA ILE A 360 -14.34 1.38 -15.24
C ILE A 360 -12.93 1.23 -15.82
N LEU A 361 -12.61 0.10 -16.47
CA LEU A 361 -11.31 -0.10 -17.14
C LEU A 361 -11.07 0.97 -18.23
N GLY A 362 -12.11 1.34 -19.00
CA GLY A 362 -12.00 2.44 -19.97
C GLY A 362 -11.65 3.78 -19.31
N ILE A 363 -12.26 4.10 -18.17
CA ILE A 363 -11.91 5.29 -17.39
C ILE A 363 -10.46 5.21 -16.91
N LEU A 364 -10.02 4.07 -16.35
CA LEU A 364 -8.66 3.91 -15.84
C LEU A 364 -7.60 4.08 -16.94
N ILE A 365 -7.88 3.65 -18.18
CA ILE A 365 -6.99 3.92 -19.34
C ILE A 365 -6.82 5.43 -19.53
N LEU A 366 -7.94 6.19 -19.53
CA LEU A 366 -7.88 7.65 -19.65
C LEU A 366 -7.10 8.28 -18.50
N LEU A 367 -7.29 7.80 -17.27
CA LEU A 367 -6.53 8.30 -16.12
C LEU A 367 -5.02 8.08 -16.30
N MET A 368 -4.58 6.95 -16.86
CA MET A 368 -3.16 6.70 -17.14
C MET A 368 -2.58 7.68 -18.15
N LEU A 369 -3.33 8.04 -19.18
CA LEU A 369 -2.91 9.06 -20.15
C LEU A 369 -2.79 10.45 -19.47
N VAL A 370 -3.75 10.79 -18.61
CA VAL A 370 -3.72 12.05 -17.84
C VAL A 370 -2.51 12.07 -16.89
N ILE A 371 -2.21 11.01 -16.17
CA ILE A 371 -1.03 10.90 -15.30
C ILE A 371 0.25 11.15 -16.11
N SER A 372 0.41 10.51 -17.27
CA SER A 372 1.57 10.71 -18.14
C SER A 372 1.69 12.18 -18.58
N ALA A 373 0.57 12.81 -18.96
CA ALA A 373 0.55 14.23 -19.35
C ALA A 373 0.93 15.16 -18.19
N LEU A 374 0.43 14.90 -16.96
CA LEU A 374 0.78 15.68 -15.77
C LEU A 374 2.28 15.57 -15.45
N PHE A 375 2.86 14.37 -15.52
CA PHE A 375 4.29 14.18 -15.31
C PHE A 375 5.13 14.84 -16.42
N PHE A 376 4.65 14.82 -17.67
CA PHE A 376 5.30 15.54 -18.76
C PHE A 376 5.33 17.05 -18.51
N TYR A 377 4.23 17.61 -18.02
CA TYR A 377 4.17 19.03 -17.65
C TYR A 377 5.13 19.37 -16.51
N LEU A 378 5.15 18.55 -15.44
CA LEU A 378 6.07 18.71 -14.32
C LEU A 378 7.54 18.68 -14.78
N LYS A 379 7.89 17.77 -15.69
CA LYS A 379 9.25 17.64 -16.23
C LYS A 379 9.75 18.93 -16.89
N ARG A 380 8.91 19.68 -17.60
CA ARG A 380 9.29 20.90 -18.32
C ARG A 380 9.84 21.99 -17.40
N GLY A 381 9.35 22.06 -16.16
CA GLY A 381 9.75 23.08 -15.17
C GLY A 381 10.53 22.55 -13.96
N SER A 382 11.07 21.34 -14.01
CA SER A 382 11.66 20.68 -12.84
C SER A 382 13.17 20.83 -12.76
N LYS A 383 13.68 20.90 -11.52
CA LYS A 383 15.08 20.84 -11.15
C LYS A 383 15.71 19.45 -11.32
N ILE A 384 14.89 18.43 -11.61
CA ILE A 384 15.35 17.02 -11.72
C ILE A 384 16.33 16.80 -12.90
N LYS A 385 16.38 17.72 -13.87
CA LYS A 385 17.31 17.61 -15.00
C LYS A 385 18.80 17.58 -14.58
N ASP A 386 19.10 18.14 -13.40
CA ASP A 386 20.47 18.34 -12.90
C ASP A 386 20.80 17.42 -11.70
N ALA A 387 19.87 16.58 -11.26
CA ALA A 387 20.00 15.81 -10.02
C ALA A 387 20.39 14.33 -10.22
N PHE A 388 20.50 13.85 -11.49
CA PHE A 388 20.87 12.45 -11.81
C PHE A 388 21.79 12.35 -13.02
#